data_8a1963d0bc8f381907a494b48475f205
#
_entry.id   8a1963d0bc8f381907a494b48475f205
#
_cell.length_a   1.000
_cell.length_b   1.000
_cell.length_c   1.000
_cell.angle_alpha   90.00
_cell.angle_beta   90.00
_cell.angle_gamma   90.00
#
_symmetry.space_group_name_H-M   'P 1'
#
loop_
_entity.id
_entity.type
_entity.pdbx_description
1 polymer ?
#
loop_
_entity_poly.entity_id
_entity_poly.type
_entity_poly.pdbx_seq_one_letter_code
_entity_poly.pdbx_strand_id
1 'polypeptide(L)'
;RSLMTGIVSPEQLALLPDPVSFSNTVFSSMNIVASLLVVIVLPAFMFWMGKRSEHSAFLPLCKPELGLESIDVTGAEKLDHSKFFGLGIGLIISLYCVYLAFNIFPAKGFGFINPNYINLLLLGLCLLLHRSFFKFLKAIDQAIGGASGILIQFPLYFGIMGIMNSSGLVHLFSDFFVSISNETTFPVFTFFSAGIVNVFVPSGGGQWGVQGPIILQAASELGVSIPKSIMALAYGDQLTNMLQPFWALPLLGITGLKAKEILPYTVALMGVGIVLFISVLLIF
;
A
#
# COMPACT_ATOMS: atom_id res chain seq x y z
N ARG A 1 18.58 3.53 -9.46
CA ARG A 1 19.35 2.52 -10.27
C ARG A 1 19.65 1.25 -9.46
N SER A 2 20.16 1.33 -8.23
CA SER A 2 20.52 0.12 -7.44
C SER A 2 19.34 -0.83 -7.14
N LEU A 3 18.11 -0.35 -7.04
CA LEU A 3 16.90 -1.16 -6.86
C LEU A 3 16.41 -1.82 -8.18
N MET A 4 16.84 -1.29 -9.32
CA MET A 4 16.42 -1.76 -10.63
C MET A 4 17.40 -2.77 -11.27
N THR A 5 18.64 -2.85 -10.79
CA THR A 5 19.67 -3.76 -11.30
C THR A 5 19.32 -5.26 -11.17
N GLY A 6 18.29 -5.61 -10.41
CA GLY A 6 17.79 -6.98 -10.29
C GLY A 6 16.46 -7.23 -11.01
N ILE A 7 15.83 -6.20 -11.61
CA ILE A 7 14.49 -6.27 -12.17
C ILE A 7 14.49 -6.01 -13.68
N VAL A 8 15.46 -5.22 -14.16
CA VAL A 8 15.52 -4.72 -15.54
C VAL A 8 16.83 -5.16 -16.18
N SER A 9 16.80 -5.50 -17.49
CA SER A 9 18.02 -5.91 -18.22
C SER A 9 19.03 -4.76 -18.29
N PRO A 10 20.34 -5.05 -18.44
CA PRO A 10 21.36 -4.00 -18.57
C PRO A 10 21.11 -3.03 -19.74
N GLU A 11 20.52 -3.50 -20.82
CA GLU A 11 20.16 -2.70 -22.00
C GLU A 11 19.01 -1.75 -21.70
N GLN A 12 18.00 -2.21 -20.99
CA GLN A 12 16.89 -1.35 -20.52
C GLN A 12 17.35 -0.36 -19.45
N LEU A 13 18.34 -0.75 -18.61
CA LEU A 13 18.94 0.13 -17.61
C LEU A 13 19.71 1.29 -18.25
N ALA A 14 20.30 1.08 -19.44
CA ALA A 14 20.99 2.10 -20.21
C ALA A 14 20.04 3.12 -20.85
N LEU A 15 18.83 2.67 -21.19
CA LEU A 15 17.76 3.53 -21.74
C LEU A 15 17.05 4.38 -20.67
N LEU A 16 17.21 4.04 -19.38
CA LEU A 16 16.62 4.84 -18.32
C LEU A 16 17.37 6.18 -18.18
N PRO A 17 16.63 7.29 -18.15
CA PRO A 17 17.23 8.60 -17.93
C PRO A 17 17.97 8.66 -16.60
N ASP A 18 18.78 9.70 -16.41
CA ASP A 18 19.40 10.00 -15.14
C ASP A 18 18.36 9.99 -14.01
N PRO A 19 18.77 9.70 -12.76
CA PRO A 19 17.83 9.59 -11.65
C PRO A 19 16.93 10.81 -11.57
N VAL A 20 15.62 10.62 -11.77
CA VAL A 20 14.64 11.69 -11.67
C VAL A 20 14.54 12.12 -10.22
N SER A 21 14.76 13.42 -9.96
CA SER A 21 14.70 13.96 -8.62
C SER A 21 13.27 13.89 -8.06
N PHE A 22 13.16 13.66 -6.75
CA PHE A 22 11.87 13.75 -6.04
C PHE A 22 11.24 15.15 -6.14
N SER A 23 12.03 16.21 -6.35
CA SER A 23 11.52 17.56 -6.60
C SER A 23 10.69 17.65 -7.87
N ASN A 24 10.98 16.81 -8.87
CA ASN A 24 10.30 16.79 -10.16
C ASN A 24 9.11 15.81 -10.21
N THR A 25 8.95 14.96 -9.19
CA THR A 25 7.88 13.96 -9.08
C THR A 25 7.05 14.19 -7.83
N VAL A 26 7.50 13.64 -6.70
CA VAL A 26 6.77 13.66 -5.41
C VAL A 26 6.53 15.08 -4.92
N PHE A 27 7.51 15.97 -5.04
CA PHE A 27 7.43 17.37 -4.61
C PHE A 27 7.19 18.33 -5.76
N SER A 28 6.78 17.86 -6.94
CA SER A 28 6.37 18.74 -8.05
C SER A 28 5.11 19.51 -7.69
N SER A 29 4.93 20.70 -8.27
CA SER A 29 3.72 21.50 -8.10
C SER A 29 2.46 20.72 -8.48
N MET A 30 2.52 19.94 -9.56
CA MET A 30 1.45 19.06 -10.01
C MET A 30 1.04 18.07 -8.89
N ASN A 31 1.99 17.36 -8.30
CA ASN A 31 1.68 16.36 -7.29
C ASN A 31 1.27 16.97 -5.95
N ILE A 32 1.83 18.12 -5.58
CA ILE A 32 1.39 18.86 -4.38
C ILE A 32 -0.07 19.27 -4.52
N VAL A 33 -0.45 19.85 -5.67
CA VAL A 33 -1.85 20.24 -5.95
C VAL A 33 -2.75 19.01 -5.97
N ALA A 34 -2.35 17.92 -6.64
CA ALA A 34 -3.10 16.67 -6.64
C ALA A 34 -3.33 16.13 -5.22
N SER A 35 -2.27 16.10 -4.40
CA SER A 35 -2.34 15.62 -3.02
C SER A 35 -3.26 16.49 -2.14
N LEU A 36 -3.18 17.81 -2.26
CA LEU A 36 -4.06 18.71 -1.53
C LEU A 36 -5.52 18.54 -1.97
N LEU A 37 -5.77 18.39 -3.26
CA LEU A 37 -7.12 18.13 -3.78
C LEU A 37 -7.67 16.79 -3.26
N VAL A 38 -6.86 15.73 -3.26
CA VAL A 38 -7.26 14.42 -2.69
C VAL A 38 -7.66 14.56 -1.23
N VAL A 39 -6.83 15.24 -0.41
CA VAL A 39 -7.07 15.42 1.03
C VAL A 39 -8.32 16.25 1.31
N ILE A 40 -8.71 17.16 0.43
CA ILE A 40 -9.89 18.02 0.60
C ILE A 40 -11.12 17.36 -0.03
N VAL A 41 -11.04 16.96 -1.28
CA VAL A 41 -12.19 16.54 -2.10
C VAL A 41 -12.73 15.19 -1.64
N LEU A 42 -11.86 14.20 -1.39
CA LEU A 42 -12.34 12.87 -1.03
C LEU A 42 -13.04 12.85 0.35
N PRO A 43 -12.53 13.46 1.42
CA PRO A 43 -13.25 13.55 2.68
C PRO A 43 -14.55 14.37 2.57
N ALA A 44 -14.54 15.47 1.81
CA ALA A 44 -15.75 16.26 1.57
C ALA A 44 -16.84 15.46 0.84
N PHE A 45 -16.44 14.67 -0.16
CA PHE A 45 -17.33 13.78 -0.88
C PHE A 45 -17.85 12.65 0.00
N MET A 46 -17.00 12.03 0.83
CA MET A 46 -17.41 11.03 1.82
C MET A 46 -18.40 11.61 2.83
N PHE A 47 -18.16 12.80 3.32
CA PHE A 47 -19.09 13.49 4.22
C PHE A 47 -20.44 13.75 3.55
N TRP A 48 -20.43 14.18 2.30
CA TRP A 48 -21.67 14.39 1.52
C TRP A 48 -22.44 13.08 1.30
N MET A 49 -21.74 11.99 0.97
CA MET A 49 -22.35 10.66 0.85
C MET A 49 -22.94 10.19 2.18
N GLY A 50 -22.20 10.34 3.27
CA GLY A 50 -22.63 9.94 4.60
C GLY A 50 -23.91 10.64 5.06
N LYS A 51 -24.09 11.91 4.69
CA LYS A 51 -25.34 12.64 4.98
C LYS A 51 -26.58 12.10 4.24
N ARG A 52 -26.38 11.42 3.13
CA ARG A 52 -27.44 10.84 2.29
C ARG A 52 -27.66 9.36 2.52
N SER A 53 -26.76 8.71 3.24
CA SER A 53 -26.89 7.33 3.63
C SER A 53 -27.87 7.19 4.78
N GLU A 54 -28.73 6.18 4.74
CA GLU A 54 -29.55 5.80 5.89
C GLU A 54 -28.62 5.39 7.04
N HIS A 55 -28.93 5.90 8.24
CA HIS A 55 -28.15 5.59 9.42
C HIS A 55 -28.33 4.11 9.76
N SER A 56 -27.41 3.26 9.35
CA SER A 56 -27.33 1.94 9.93
C SER A 56 -26.80 2.06 11.37
N ALA A 57 -27.36 1.28 12.27
CA ALA A 57 -26.91 1.25 13.66
C ALA A 57 -25.39 1.09 13.72
N PHE A 58 -24.74 1.89 14.57
CA PHE A 58 -23.32 1.73 14.86
C PHE A 58 -23.04 0.26 15.14
N LEU A 59 -22.26 -0.39 14.28
CA LEU A 59 -21.74 -1.71 14.62
C LEU A 59 -20.95 -1.54 15.92
N PRO A 60 -21.33 -2.24 17.00
CA PRO A 60 -20.55 -2.19 18.21
C PRO A 60 -19.13 -2.57 17.81
N LEU A 61 -18.17 -1.69 18.07
CA LEU A 61 -16.76 -2.02 17.98
C LEU A 61 -16.62 -3.37 18.66
N CYS A 62 -16.20 -4.38 17.91
CA CYS A 62 -15.94 -5.70 18.47
C CYS A 62 -14.90 -5.48 19.56
N LYS A 63 -15.35 -5.38 20.81
CA LYS A 63 -14.44 -5.38 21.95
C LYS A 63 -13.88 -6.79 21.95
N PRO A 64 -12.60 -6.99 21.69
CA PRO A 64 -12.01 -8.30 21.85
C PRO A 64 -12.15 -8.64 23.34
N GLU A 65 -13.18 -9.38 23.69
CA GLU A 65 -13.24 -10.03 24.99
C GLU A 65 -12.12 -11.07 24.97
N LEU A 66 -10.96 -10.67 25.46
CA LEU A 66 -9.95 -11.61 25.89
C LEU A 66 -10.61 -12.36 27.03
N GLY A 67 -11.30 -13.45 26.73
CA GLY A 67 -11.90 -14.33 27.72
C GLY A 67 -10.79 -14.85 28.65
N LEU A 68 -10.44 -14.04 29.63
CA LEU A 68 -9.45 -14.35 30.66
C LEU A 68 -10.18 -15.14 31.71
N GLU A 69 -10.53 -16.40 31.42
CA GLU A 69 -10.91 -17.33 32.46
C GLU A 69 -9.71 -17.48 33.40
N SER A 70 -9.99 -17.45 34.71
CA SER A 70 -9.00 -17.73 35.75
C SER A 70 -8.66 -19.21 35.68
N ILE A 71 -7.67 -19.56 34.90
CA ILE A 71 -7.11 -20.91 34.83
C ILE A 71 -6.12 -21.04 35.97
N ASP A 72 -6.26 -22.09 36.78
CA ASP A 72 -5.22 -22.45 37.75
C ASP A 72 -3.95 -22.89 37.01
N VAL A 73 -3.01 -21.96 36.92
CA VAL A 73 -1.78 -22.13 36.17
C VAL A 73 -0.76 -22.90 36.99
N THR A 74 -0.31 -24.05 36.49
CA THR A 74 0.65 -24.90 37.18
C THR A 74 1.94 -25.07 36.35
N GLY A 75 3.05 -25.35 37.02
CA GLY A 75 4.32 -25.69 36.35
C GLY A 75 4.91 -24.57 35.52
N ALA A 76 5.39 -24.90 34.30
CA ALA A 76 6.06 -23.99 33.38
C ALA A 76 5.13 -22.92 32.78
N GLU A 77 3.83 -23.16 32.71
CA GLU A 77 2.84 -22.19 32.22
C GLU A 77 2.85 -20.89 33.04
N LYS A 78 3.32 -20.93 34.29
CA LYS A 78 3.50 -19.73 35.11
C LYS A 78 4.44 -18.71 34.47
N LEU A 79 5.39 -19.14 33.63
CA LEU A 79 6.31 -18.27 32.92
C LEU A 79 5.57 -17.46 31.81
N ASP A 80 4.64 -18.10 31.13
CA ASP A 80 3.85 -17.45 30.08
C ASP A 80 2.89 -16.41 30.65
N HIS A 81 2.39 -16.66 31.86
CA HIS A 81 1.54 -15.72 32.59
C HIS A 81 2.33 -14.63 33.33
N SER A 82 3.65 -14.77 33.44
CA SER A 82 4.51 -13.82 34.15
C SER A 82 4.59 -12.50 33.42
N LYS A 83 4.27 -11.42 34.12
CA LYS A 83 4.46 -10.06 33.63
C LYS A 83 5.94 -9.71 33.44
N PHE A 84 6.82 -10.29 34.25
CA PHE A 84 8.24 -10.01 34.24
C PHE A 84 8.87 -10.39 32.89
N PHE A 85 8.58 -11.58 32.38
CA PHE A 85 9.12 -12.05 31.10
C PHE A 85 8.53 -11.27 29.90
N GLY A 86 7.22 -11.06 29.86
CA GLY A 86 6.60 -10.30 28.78
C GLY A 86 7.08 -8.84 28.70
N LEU A 87 7.08 -8.14 29.83
CA LEU A 87 7.57 -6.77 29.91
C LEU A 87 9.08 -6.69 29.67
N GLY A 88 9.87 -7.63 30.25
CA GLY A 88 11.33 -7.65 30.12
C GLY A 88 11.77 -7.79 28.67
N ILE A 89 11.25 -8.78 27.96
CA ILE A 89 11.58 -9.00 26.53
C ILE A 89 11.04 -7.87 25.66
N GLY A 90 9.80 -7.42 25.89
CA GLY A 90 9.25 -6.28 25.18
C GLY A 90 10.07 -5.00 25.34
N LEU A 91 10.57 -4.75 26.56
CA LEU A 91 11.45 -3.62 26.85
C LEU A 91 12.81 -3.74 26.14
N ILE A 92 13.44 -4.92 26.19
CA ILE A 92 14.72 -5.19 25.51
C ILE A 92 14.60 -4.92 24.01
N ILE A 93 13.55 -5.46 23.37
CA ILE A 93 13.33 -5.25 21.92
C ILE A 93 13.08 -3.77 21.62
N SER A 94 12.26 -3.09 22.41
CA SER A 94 11.93 -1.67 22.19
C SER A 94 13.15 -0.78 22.40
N LEU A 95 13.96 -1.03 23.43
CA LEU A 95 15.22 -0.31 23.66
C LEU A 95 16.24 -0.59 22.55
N TYR A 96 16.28 -1.82 22.03
CA TYR A 96 17.14 -2.14 20.89
C TYR A 96 16.70 -1.38 19.64
N CYS A 97 15.40 -1.24 19.38
CA CYS A 97 14.91 -0.40 18.29
C CYS A 97 15.31 1.07 18.47
N VAL A 98 15.19 1.60 19.67
CA VAL A 98 15.65 2.97 19.99
C VAL A 98 17.17 3.10 19.75
N TYR A 99 17.94 2.14 20.22
CA TYR A 99 19.39 2.10 19.98
C TYR A 99 19.74 2.08 18.48
N LEU A 100 19.05 1.23 17.69
CA LEU A 100 19.21 1.20 16.23
C LEU A 100 18.88 2.54 15.58
N ALA A 101 17.79 3.19 16.01
CA ALA A 101 17.41 4.49 15.49
C ALA A 101 18.52 5.54 15.73
N PHE A 102 19.04 5.64 16.94
CA PHE A 102 20.11 6.59 17.26
C PHE A 102 21.41 6.33 16.51
N ASN A 103 21.76 5.06 16.28
CA ASN A 103 23.02 4.72 15.60
C ASN A 103 22.93 4.84 14.07
N ILE A 104 21.77 4.61 13.47
CA ILE A 104 21.61 4.58 12.01
C ILE A 104 21.16 5.95 11.48
N PHE A 105 20.39 6.71 12.27
CA PHE A 105 19.88 8.03 11.87
C PHE A 105 20.95 9.00 11.38
N PRO A 106 22.13 9.14 12.03
CA PRO A 106 23.16 10.06 11.55
C PRO A 106 23.68 9.74 10.14
N ALA A 107 23.68 8.45 9.76
CA ALA A 107 24.20 8.00 8.47
C ALA A 107 23.14 7.93 7.37
N LYS A 108 21.87 7.60 7.71
CA LYS A 108 20.80 7.32 6.74
C LYS A 108 19.57 8.20 6.91
N GLY A 109 19.55 9.16 7.85
CA GLY A 109 18.35 9.91 8.19
C GLY A 109 17.19 8.95 8.51
N PHE A 110 15.99 9.24 8.05
CA PHE A 110 14.81 8.37 8.23
C PHE A 110 14.82 7.09 7.39
N GLY A 111 15.85 6.85 6.56
CA GLY A 111 15.95 5.64 5.73
C GLY A 111 16.16 4.34 6.51
N PHE A 112 16.36 4.39 7.83
CA PHE A 112 16.37 3.20 8.70
C PHE A 112 14.97 2.65 8.97
N ILE A 113 13.91 3.47 8.77
CA ILE A 113 12.53 3.06 8.95
C ILE A 113 12.11 2.22 7.74
N ASN A 114 12.41 0.94 7.81
CA ASN A 114 12.04 -0.07 6.83
C ASN A 114 11.06 -1.08 7.45
N PRO A 115 10.41 -1.94 6.67
CA PRO A 115 9.43 -2.91 7.17
C PRO A 115 9.97 -3.81 8.29
N ASN A 116 11.24 -4.21 8.24
CA ASN A 116 11.84 -5.07 9.27
C ASN A 116 11.97 -4.33 10.61
N TYR A 117 12.41 -3.06 10.56
CA TYR A 117 12.48 -2.21 11.74
C TYR A 117 11.10 -1.99 12.36
N ILE A 118 10.08 -1.70 11.53
CA ILE A 118 8.70 -1.50 11.99
C ILE A 118 8.17 -2.79 12.63
N ASN A 119 8.36 -3.95 12.00
CA ASN A 119 7.90 -5.23 12.54
C ASN A 119 8.55 -5.55 13.88
N LEU A 120 9.86 -5.31 14.02
CA LEU A 120 10.57 -5.53 15.28
C LEU A 120 10.05 -4.59 16.38
N LEU A 121 9.85 -3.30 16.05
CA LEU A 121 9.30 -2.32 16.98
C LEU A 121 7.88 -2.69 17.42
N LEU A 122 7.03 -3.06 16.48
CA LEU A 122 5.65 -3.50 16.77
C LEU A 122 5.64 -4.74 17.66
N LEU A 123 6.52 -5.72 17.42
CA LEU A 123 6.64 -6.90 18.30
C LEU A 123 6.99 -6.49 19.73
N GLY A 124 7.98 -5.62 19.91
CA GLY A 124 8.36 -5.11 21.22
C GLY A 124 7.21 -4.38 21.92
N LEU A 125 6.53 -3.48 21.21
CA LEU A 125 5.38 -2.74 21.74
C LEU A 125 4.20 -3.67 22.08
N CYS A 126 3.90 -4.65 21.23
CA CYS A 126 2.84 -5.62 21.52
C CYS A 126 3.11 -6.39 22.83
N LEU A 127 4.33 -6.85 23.03
CA LEU A 127 4.71 -7.53 24.29
C LEU A 127 4.61 -6.59 25.50
N LEU A 128 5.02 -5.33 25.37
CA LEU A 128 4.89 -4.33 26.44
C LEU A 128 3.43 -4.06 26.81
N LEU A 129 2.57 -3.88 25.81
CA LEU A 129 1.16 -3.56 26.02
C LEU A 129 0.36 -4.74 26.60
N HIS A 130 0.63 -5.96 26.14
CA HIS A 130 -0.04 -7.16 26.65
C HIS A 130 0.57 -7.67 27.96
N ARG A 131 1.80 -7.25 28.29
CA ARG A 131 2.51 -7.52 29.55
C ARG A 131 2.91 -8.97 29.80
N SER A 132 2.28 -9.96 29.19
CA SER A 132 2.61 -11.39 29.36
C SER A 132 2.49 -12.12 28.04
N PHE A 133 3.27 -13.18 27.84
CA PHE A 133 3.21 -14.00 26.64
C PHE A 133 1.84 -14.62 26.43
N PHE A 134 1.20 -15.10 27.49
CA PHE A 134 -0.15 -15.65 27.41
C PHE A 134 -1.15 -14.67 26.80
N LYS A 135 -1.19 -13.43 27.30
CA LYS A 135 -2.09 -12.40 26.74
C LYS A 135 -1.74 -12.01 25.32
N PHE A 136 -0.45 -11.93 25.02
CA PHE A 136 0.04 -11.64 23.67
C PHE A 136 -0.37 -12.74 22.68
N LEU A 137 -0.16 -14.02 23.02
CA LEU A 137 -0.55 -15.15 22.17
C LEU A 137 -2.06 -15.21 21.99
N LYS A 138 -2.83 -14.99 23.05
CA LYS A 138 -4.30 -14.93 22.93
C LYS A 138 -4.79 -13.79 22.04
N ALA A 139 -4.11 -12.65 22.07
CA ALA A 139 -4.40 -11.54 21.15
C ALA A 139 -4.03 -11.89 19.70
N ILE A 140 -2.94 -12.63 19.47
CA ILE A 140 -2.57 -13.15 18.15
C ILE A 140 -3.63 -14.12 17.63
N ASP A 141 -4.11 -15.06 18.45
CA ASP A 141 -5.15 -16.02 18.04
C ASP A 141 -6.41 -15.31 17.56
N GLN A 142 -6.80 -14.23 18.22
CA GLN A 142 -7.92 -13.40 17.77
C GLN A 142 -7.61 -12.62 16.49
N ALA A 143 -6.41 -12.05 16.38
CA ALA A 143 -6.00 -11.23 15.26
C ALA A 143 -5.80 -12.05 13.97
N ILE A 144 -5.31 -13.30 14.08
CA ILE A 144 -4.98 -14.15 12.93
C ILE A 144 -6.24 -14.51 12.12
N GLY A 145 -7.40 -14.57 12.78
CA GLY A 145 -8.67 -14.76 12.10
C GLY A 145 -8.95 -13.63 11.08
N GLY A 146 -8.63 -12.39 11.44
CA GLY A 146 -8.71 -11.24 10.53
C GLY A 146 -7.66 -11.24 9.42
N ALA A 147 -6.52 -11.89 9.64
CA ALA A 147 -5.44 -12.00 8.65
C ALA A 147 -5.60 -13.19 7.69
N SER A 148 -6.51 -14.13 7.95
CA SER A 148 -6.67 -15.36 7.15
C SER A 148 -6.93 -15.08 5.67
N GLY A 149 -7.72 -14.06 5.36
CA GLY A 149 -7.98 -13.63 3.98
C GLY A 149 -6.70 -13.23 3.25
N ILE A 150 -5.82 -12.50 3.92
CA ILE A 150 -4.54 -12.05 3.35
C ILE A 150 -3.66 -13.25 3.03
N LEU A 151 -3.50 -14.18 3.98
CA LEU A 151 -2.64 -15.36 3.83
C LEU A 151 -3.04 -16.24 2.65
N ILE A 152 -4.32 -16.29 2.28
CA ILE A 152 -4.82 -17.09 1.15
C ILE A 152 -4.81 -16.26 -0.14
N GLN A 153 -5.26 -15.02 -0.09
CA GLN A 153 -5.48 -14.22 -1.29
C GLN A 153 -4.17 -13.67 -1.89
N PHE A 154 -3.20 -13.27 -1.06
CA PHE A 154 -1.92 -12.77 -1.59
C PHE A 154 -1.18 -13.77 -2.48
N PRO A 155 -0.99 -15.05 -2.11
CA PRO A 155 -0.39 -16.03 -3.02
C PRO A 155 -1.13 -16.16 -4.36
N LEU A 156 -2.47 -16.09 -4.35
CA LEU A 156 -3.27 -16.13 -5.58
C LEU A 156 -3.04 -14.89 -6.46
N TYR A 157 -2.99 -13.70 -5.86
CA TYR A 157 -2.66 -12.47 -6.58
C TYR A 157 -1.25 -12.50 -7.16
N PHE A 158 -0.26 -13.00 -6.41
CA PHE A 158 1.10 -13.19 -6.94
C PHE A 158 1.13 -14.20 -8.09
N GLY A 159 0.29 -15.22 -8.05
CA GLY A 159 0.10 -16.16 -9.18
C GLY A 159 -0.45 -15.46 -10.42
N ILE A 160 -1.49 -14.63 -10.26
CA ILE A 160 -2.07 -13.83 -11.36
C ILE A 160 -1.01 -12.87 -11.92
N MET A 161 -0.29 -12.16 -11.05
CA MET A 161 0.80 -11.26 -11.45
C MET A 161 1.88 -12.00 -12.25
N GLY A 162 2.28 -13.20 -11.80
CA GLY A 162 3.24 -14.04 -12.53
C GLY A 162 2.75 -14.41 -13.94
N ILE A 163 1.48 -14.80 -14.08
CA ILE A 163 0.86 -15.10 -15.38
C ILE A 163 0.83 -13.86 -16.28
N MET A 164 0.39 -12.72 -15.75
CA MET A 164 0.32 -11.47 -16.51
C MET A 164 1.68 -11.04 -17.04
N ASN A 165 2.73 -11.17 -16.22
CA ASN A 165 4.10 -10.83 -16.62
C ASN A 165 4.66 -11.84 -17.65
N SER A 166 4.53 -13.13 -17.38
CA SER A 166 5.12 -14.17 -18.25
C SER A 166 4.39 -14.34 -19.58
N SER A 167 3.10 -14.03 -19.65
CA SER A 167 2.31 -14.09 -20.88
C SER A 167 2.50 -12.87 -21.80
N GLY A 168 3.17 -11.81 -21.33
CA GLY A 168 3.30 -10.55 -22.07
C GLY A 168 2.02 -9.68 -22.09
N LEU A 169 0.99 -10.04 -21.35
CA LEU A 169 -0.27 -9.27 -21.33
C LEU A 169 -0.06 -7.83 -20.83
N VAL A 170 0.86 -7.62 -19.88
CA VAL A 170 1.18 -6.26 -19.42
C VAL A 170 1.75 -5.41 -20.55
N HIS A 171 2.66 -5.99 -21.36
CA HIS A 171 3.20 -5.31 -22.54
C HIS A 171 2.10 -4.99 -23.55
N LEU A 172 1.24 -5.96 -23.85
CA LEU A 172 0.14 -5.79 -24.81
C LEU A 172 -0.81 -4.66 -24.41
N PHE A 173 -1.19 -4.55 -23.14
CA PHE A 173 -1.99 -3.44 -22.65
C PHE A 173 -1.26 -2.10 -22.75
N SER A 174 0.01 -2.06 -22.37
CA SER A 174 0.79 -0.83 -22.42
C SER A 174 0.98 -0.34 -23.86
N ASP A 175 1.38 -1.23 -24.76
CA ASP A 175 1.59 -0.92 -26.17
C ASP A 175 0.31 -0.43 -26.86
N PHE A 176 -0.84 -1.06 -26.52
CA PHE A 176 -2.13 -0.59 -27.02
C PHE A 176 -2.38 0.86 -26.65
N PHE A 177 -2.25 1.23 -25.36
CA PHE A 177 -2.48 2.61 -24.92
C PHE A 177 -1.44 3.59 -25.47
N VAL A 178 -0.19 3.16 -25.63
CA VAL A 178 0.85 3.98 -26.26
C VAL A 178 0.50 4.23 -27.73
N SER A 179 0.04 3.22 -28.48
CA SER A 179 -0.24 3.32 -29.92
C SER A 179 -1.37 4.30 -30.27
N ILE A 180 -2.33 4.50 -29.36
CA ILE A 180 -3.46 5.41 -29.55
C ILE A 180 -3.22 6.80 -28.93
N SER A 181 -2.07 7.03 -28.31
CA SER A 181 -1.76 8.29 -27.63
C SER A 181 -0.93 9.23 -28.48
N ASN A 182 -0.98 10.50 -28.11
CA ASN A 182 -0.14 11.57 -28.64
C ASN A 182 0.46 12.36 -27.47
N GLU A 183 1.29 13.36 -27.75
CA GLU A 183 1.97 14.17 -26.75
C GLU A 183 1.03 14.66 -25.63
N THR A 184 -0.16 15.13 -25.96
CA THR A 184 -1.13 15.68 -24.98
C THR A 184 -1.88 14.58 -24.22
N THR A 185 -2.28 13.51 -24.90
CA THR A 185 -3.14 12.46 -24.34
C THR A 185 -2.35 11.36 -23.65
N PHE A 186 -1.06 11.24 -23.90
CA PHE A 186 -0.21 10.18 -23.36
C PHE A 186 -0.26 10.07 -21.84
N PRO A 187 -0.17 11.14 -21.03
CA PRO A 187 -0.29 11.01 -19.58
C PRO A 187 -1.65 10.44 -19.13
N VAL A 188 -2.73 10.80 -19.83
CA VAL A 188 -4.08 10.30 -19.53
C VAL A 188 -4.21 8.82 -19.90
N PHE A 189 -3.70 8.41 -21.05
CA PHE A 189 -3.71 7.00 -21.44
C PHE A 189 -2.76 6.16 -20.59
N THR A 190 -1.63 6.70 -20.17
CA THR A 190 -0.74 6.07 -19.19
C THR A 190 -1.48 5.83 -17.86
N PHE A 191 -2.23 6.81 -17.38
CA PHE A 191 -3.06 6.69 -16.18
C PHE A 191 -4.08 5.54 -16.31
N PHE A 192 -4.82 5.45 -17.42
CA PHE A 192 -5.78 4.36 -17.62
C PHE A 192 -5.10 3.01 -17.81
N SER A 193 -4.01 2.94 -18.57
CA SER A 193 -3.21 1.73 -18.76
C SER A 193 -2.70 1.21 -17.41
N ALA A 194 -2.15 2.09 -16.59
CA ALA A 194 -1.67 1.73 -15.27
C ALA A 194 -2.81 1.25 -14.36
N GLY A 195 -3.96 1.91 -14.41
CA GLY A 195 -5.14 1.49 -13.66
C GLY A 195 -5.62 0.09 -14.03
N ILE A 196 -5.66 -0.24 -15.32
CA ILE A 196 -6.06 -1.58 -15.79
C ILE A 196 -5.04 -2.63 -15.35
N VAL A 197 -3.75 -2.35 -15.56
CA VAL A 197 -2.67 -3.29 -15.18
C VAL A 197 -2.67 -3.52 -13.67
N ASN A 198 -2.88 -2.48 -12.85
CA ASN A 198 -2.91 -2.61 -11.39
C ASN A 198 -4.03 -3.54 -10.88
N VAL A 199 -5.15 -3.67 -11.59
CA VAL A 199 -6.20 -4.63 -11.21
C VAL A 199 -5.66 -6.06 -11.13
N PHE A 200 -4.71 -6.39 -12.01
CA PHE A 200 -4.10 -7.73 -12.10
C PHE A 200 -2.74 -7.83 -11.40
N VAL A 201 -2.02 -6.71 -11.30
CA VAL A 201 -0.68 -6.61 -10.71
C VAL A 201 -0.72 -5.59 -9.57
N PRO A 202 -1.37 -5.90 -8.44
CA PRO A 202 -1.57 -4.95 -7.33
C PRO A 202 -0.28 -4.73 -6.53
N SER A 203 0.75 -4.26 -7.18
CA SER A 203 2.07 -4.03 -6.59
C SER A 203 2.76 -2.90 -7.33
N GLY A 204 2.79 -1.70 -6.74
CA GLY A 204 3.39 -0.52 -7.39
C GLY A 204 4.82 -0.75 -7.87
N GLY A 205 5.67 -1.42 -7.07
CA GLY A 205 7.03 -1.78 -7.48
C GLY A 205 7.07 -2.85 -8.58
N GLY A 206 6.20 -3.86 -8.50
CA GLY A 206 6.10 -4.92 -9.52
C GLY A 206 5.57 -4.37 -10.85
N GLN A 207 4.54 -3.55 -10.80
CA GLN A 207 3.98 -2.87 -11.96
C GLN A 207 5.01 -1.93 -12.60
N TRP A 208 5.69 -1.11 -11.79
CA TRP A 208 6.76 -0.23 -12.27
C TRP A 208 7.88 -1.02 -12.95
N GLY A 209 8.28 -2.18 -12.41
CA GLY A 209 9.32 -3.02 -13.00
C GLY A 209 8.99 -3.49 -14.42
N VAL A 210 7.71 -3.72 -14.73
CA VAL A 210 7.26 -4.21 -16.04
C VAL A 210 6.81 -3.06 -16.95
N GLN A 211 5.96 -2.18 -16.45
CA GLN A 211 5.33 -1.12 -17.26
C GLN A 211 6.19 0.14 -17.37
N GLY A 212 7.00 0.44 -16.34
CA GLY A 212 7.84 1.62 -16.29
C GLY A 212 8.76 1.81 -17.51
N PRO A 213 9.55 0.79 -17.91
CA PRO A 213 10.42 0.90 -19.09
C PRO A 213 9.66 1.27 -20.37
N ILE A 214 8.47 0.68 -20.59
CA ILE A 214 7.63 0.94 -21.78
C ILE A 214 7.16 2.41 -21.77
N ILE A 215 6.64 2.86 -20.63
CA ILE A 215 6.14 4.23 -20.48
C ILE A 215 7.27 5.27 -20.62
N LEU A 216 8.45 4.98 -20.08
CA LEU A 216 9.60 5.89 -20.20
C LEU A 216 10.10 5.98 -21.64
N GLN A 217 10.18 4.86 -22.35
CA GLN A 217 10.56 4.84 -23.75
C GLN A 217 9.55 5.63 -24.60
N ALA A 218 8.26 5.33 -24.46
CA ALA A 218 7.20 6.02 -25.20
C ALA A 218 7.14 7.52 -24.87
N ALA A 219 7.31 7.92 -23.60
CA ALA A 219 7.39 9.33 -23.22
C ALA A 219 8.54 10.04 -23.92
N SER A 220 9.71 9.39 -24.01
CA SER A 220 10.89 9.93 -24.70
C SER A 220 10.64 10.08 -26.21
N GLU A 221 10.03 9.09 -26.86
CA GLU A 221 9.71 9.10 -28.29
C GLU A 221 8.65 10.16 -28.65
N LEU A 222 7.65 10.35 -27.77
CA LEU A 222 6.59 11.33 -27.95
C LEU A 222 6.95 12.75 -27.46
N GLY A 223 8.14 12.95 -26.89
CA GLY A 223 8.55 14.24 -26.32
C GLY A 223 7.81 14.66 -25.06
N VAL A 224 7.16 13.71 -24.36
CA VAL A 224 6.39 13.98 -23.13
C VAL A 224 7.31 14.01 -21.91
N SER A 225 7.01 14.88 -20.96
CA SER A 225 7.75 14.98 -19.70
C SER A 225 7.80 13.64 -18.96
N ILE A 226 9.01 13.11 -18.75
CA ILE A 226 9.25 11.87 -18.02
C ILE A 226 8.71 11.93 -16.58
N PRO A 227 8.95 12.98 -15.77
CA PRO A 227 8.35 13.11 -14.45
C PRO A 227 6.82 13.05 -14.47
N LYS A 228 6.17 13.70 -15.43
CA LYS A 228 4.71 13.68 -15.59
C LYS A 228 4.21 12.28 -15.92
N SER A 229 4.91 11.56 -16.80
CA SER A 229 4.57 10.18 -17.17
C SER A 229 4.71 9.20 -16.00
N ILE A 230 5.75 9.36 -15.17
CA ILE A 230 5.94 8.61 -13.92
C ILE A 230 4.75 8.84 -12.97
N MET A 231 4.36 10.11 -12.80
CA MET A 231 3.25 10.44 -11.92
C MET A 231 1.90 9.96 -12.47
N ALA A 232 1.69 10.00 -13.77
CA ALA A 232 0.50 9.46 -14.42
C ALA A 232 0.34 7.94 -14.16
N LEU A 233 1.43 7.18 -14.29
CA LEU A 233 1.47 5.77 -13.94
C LEU A 233 1.13 5.57 -12.46
N ALA A 234 1.77 6.32 -11.57
CA ALA A 234 1.54 6.22 -10.13
C ALA A 234 0.09 6.55 -9.71
N TYR A 235 -0.52 7.54 -10.36
CA TYR A 235 -1.93 7.90 -10.09
C TYR A 235 -2.89 6.80 -10.58
N GLY A 236 -2.64 6.19 -11.74
CA GLY A 236 -3.43 5.08 -12.25
C GLY A 236 -3.33 3.84 -11.39
N ASP A 237 -2.11 3.47 -11.00
CA ASP A 237 -1.83 2.38 -10.06
C ASP A 237 -2.58 2.59 -8.74
N GLN A 238 -2.39 3.73 -8.10
CA GLN A 238 -3.02 4.02 -6.80
C GLN A 238 -4.54 4.02 -6.86
N LEU A 239 -5.14 4.53 -7.94
CA LEU A 239 -6.58 4.75 -8.01
C LEU A 239 -7.37 3.45 -8.02
N THR A 240 -6.94 2.47 -8.78
CA THR A 240 -7.68 1.19 -8.92
C THR A 240 -7.51 0.26 -7.74
N ASN A 241 -6.64 0.59 -6.79
CA ASN A 241 -6.63 -0.04 -5.46
C ASN A 241 -7.99 0.10 -4.75
N MET A 242 -8.79 1.12 -5.09
CA MET A 242 -10.15 1.30 -4.56
C MET A 242 -11.12 0.20 -5.02
N LEU A 243 -10.82 -0.54 -6.10
CA LEU A 243 -11.55 -1.73 -6.54
C LEU A 243 -11.11 -3.01 -5.83
N GLN A 244 -10.01 -2.97 -5.12
CA GLN A 244 -9.36 -4.14 -4.57
C GLN A 244 -9.52 -4.18 -3.05
N PRO A 245 -10.50 -4.92 -2.51
CA PRO A 245 -10.75 -4.94 -1.07
C PRO A 245 -9.64 -5.65 -0.27
N PHE A 246 -8.68 -6.32 -0.94
CA PHE A 246 -7.67 -7.12 -0.24
C PHE A 246 -6.75 -6.28 0.66
N TRP A 247 -6.41 -5.06 0.28
CA TRP A 247 -5.62 -4.15 1.12
C TRP A 247 -6.38 -3.69 2.37
N ALA A 248 -7.72 -3.72 2.34
CA ALA A 248 -8.58 -3.39 3.45
C ALA A 248 -8.89 -4.59 4.38
N LEU A 249 -8.49 -5.81 4.01
CA LEU A 249 -8.82 -7.03 4.76
C LEU A 249 -8.46 -6.97 6.25
N PRO A 250 -7.30 -6.42 6.68
CA PRO A 250 -6.99 -6.28 8.10
C PRO A 250 -8.02 -5.40 8.81
N LEU A 251 -8.39 -4.27 8.21
CA LEU A 251 -9.38 -3.35 8.76
C LEU A 251 -10.77 -3.98 8.79
N LEU A 252 -11.15 -4.70 7.75
CA LEU A 252 -12.41 -5.44 7.67
C LEU A 252 -12.48 -6.53 8.75
N GLY A 253 -11.38 -7.24 8.97
CA GLY A 253 -11.27 -8.24 10.05
C GLY A 253 -11.46 -7.62 11.44
N ILE A 254 -10.91 -6.44 11.70
CA ILE A 254 -11.04 -5.72 12.98
C ILE A 254 -12.46 -5.16 13.16
N THR A 255 -13.06 -4.63 12.10
CA THR A 255 -14.38 -3.97 12.15
C THR A 255 -15.55 -4.94 12.00
N GLY A 256 -15.29 -6.16 11.52
CA GLY A 256 -16.35 -7.13 11.20
C GLY A 256 -17.13 -6.78 9.92
N LEU A 257 -16.73 -5.74 9.19
CA LEU A 257 -17.37 -5.34 7.93
C LEU A 257 -16.99 -6.31 6.81
N LYS A 258 -17.92 -6.48 5.86
CA LYS A 258 -17.68 -7.28 4.66
C LYS A 258 -17.23 -6.38 3.51
N ALA A 259 -16.35 -6.89 2.64
CA ALA A 259 -15.87 -6.16 1.46
C ALA A 259 -17.01 -5.56 0.62
N LYS A 260 -18.13 -6.30 0.45
CA LYS A 260 -19.33 -5.82 -0.27
C LYS A 260 -19.97 -4.57 0.32
N GLU A 261 -19.75 -4.30 1.61
CA GLU A 261 -20.34 -3.14 2.30
C GLU A 261 -19.55 -1.87 2.06
N ILE A 262 -18.24 -1.98 1.85
CA ILE A 262 -17.38 -0.83 1.57
C ILE A 262 -17.22 -0.56 0.07
N LEU A 263 -17.33 -1.58 -0.79
CA LEU A 263 -17.05 -1.48 -2.22
C LEU A 263 -17.85 -0.39 -2.95
N PRO A 264 -19.16 -0.18 -2.71
CA PRO A 264 -19.89 0.91 -3.35
C PRO A 264 -19.31 2.30 -3.05
N TYR A 265 -18.82 2.51 -1.84
CA TYR A 265 -18.22 3.77 -1.42
C TYR A 265 -16.84 3.97 -2.06
N THR A 266 -16.01 2.92 -2.10
CA THR A 266 -14.69 3.00 -2.73
C THR A 266 -14.78 3.18 -4.24
N VAL A 267 -15.76 2.55 -4.92
CA VAL A 267 -16.03 2.77 -6.35
C VAL A 267 -16.47 4.21 -6.62
N ALA A 268 -17.34 4.78 -5.77
CA ALA A 268 -17.78 6.17 -5.91
C ALA A 268 -16.59 7.14 -5.71
N LEU A 269 -15.73 6.89 -4.71
CA LEU A 269 -14.49 7.64 -4.51
C LEU A 269 -13.54 7.51 -5.70
N MET A 270 -13.41 6.32 -6.28
CA MET A 270 -12.61 6.10 -7.48
C MET A 270 -13.12 6.97 -8.64
N GLY A 271 -14.45 7.05 -8.84
CA GLY A 271 -15.03 7.93 -9.87
C GLY A 271 -14.63 9.40 -9.69
N VAL A 272 -14.69 9.90 -8.46
CA VAL A 272 -14.22 11.26 -8.12
C VAL A 272 -12.72 11.41 -8.35
N GLY A 273 -11.94 10.40 -7.94
CA GLY A 273 -10.49 10.38 -8.14
C GLY A 273 -10.08 10.37 -9.61
N ILE A 274 -10.80 9.64 -10.47
CA ILE A 274 -10.57 9.67 -11.94
C ILE A 274 -10.67 11.11 -12.45
N VAL A 275 -11.78 11.79 -12.15
CA VAL A 275 -11.99 13.17 -12.60
C VAL A 275 -10.89 14.09 -12.09
N LEU A 276 -10.53 13.96 -10.80
CA LEU A 276 -9.50 14.77 -10.16
C LEU A 276 -8.13 14.57 -10.83
N PHE A 277 -7.67 13.34 -10.95
CA PHE A 277 -6.33 13.07 -11.50
C PHE A 277 -6.23 13.39 -12.99
N ILE A 278 -7.28 13.11 -13.78
CA ILE A 278 -7.31 13.51 -15.19
C ILE A 278 -7.25 15.03 -15.31
N SER A 279 -8.02 15.77 -14.49
CA SER A 279 -7.98 17.23 -14.50
C SER A 279 -6.59 17.76 -14.19
N VAL A 280 -5.91 17.21 -13.18
CA VAL A 280 -4.54 17.61 -12.85
C VAL A 280 -3.57 17.27 -13.98
N LEU A 281 -3.66 16.09 -14.59
CA LEU A 281 -2.81 15.69 -15.72
C LEU A 281 -3.00 16.54 -16.96
N LEU A 282 -4.19 17.09 -17.17
CA LEU A 282 -4.48 17.98 -18.33
C LEU A 282 -4.09 19.44 -18.08
N ILE A 283 -4.12 19.90 -16.82
CA ILE A 283 -3.80 21.30 -16.47
C ILE A 283 -2.29 21.53 -16.39
N PHE A 284 -1.56 20.57 -15.87
CA PHE A 284 -0.10 20.62 -15.73
C PHE A 284 0.60 19.87 -16.86
#